data_1a7e9a1e1748d1a98887e35a2721a95e
#
_entry.id   1a7e9a1e1748d1a98887e35a2721a95e
#
_cell.length_a   1.000
_cell.length_b   1.000
_cell.length_c   1.000
_cell.angle_alpha   90.00
_cell.angle_beta   90.00
_cell.angle_gamma   90.00
#
_symmetry.space_group_name_H-M   'P 1'
#
loop_
_entity.id
_entity.type
_entity.pdbx_description
1 polymer ?
#
loop_
_entity_poly.entity_id
_entity_poly.type
_entity_poly.pdbx_seq_one_letter_code
_entity_poly.pdbx_strand_id
1 'polypeptide(L)'
;MSSPVPLRVPFQGRELHADTLSGDSPLHLFGIHGGGASNRSVWDGLRQSLWQRGVGSTALDCVGHGQTGGVFAESSLQRRSHQVRSVMASAGVRPTALAGISMGAYNALRLSEELDVQALILIVPGIYTPEAHEVPFGPDFSAIIRRPRSWVDSDAWDILGRFRGRLLVIAGEQDSVIPLEIPERLHAAATRASRRELLVVPGAGHSGLLPVLLDNPQWHASLLECVGLEA
;
A
#
# COMPACT_ATOMS: atom_id res chain seq x y z
N MET A 1 -0.48 -22.03 -13.42
CA MET A 1 -0.47 -20.90 -12.48
C MET A 1 0.45 -21.28 -11.34
N SER A 2 1.44 -20.46 -11.01
CA SER A 2 2.21 -20.68 -9.78
C SER A 2 1.34 -20.34 -8.58
N SER A 3 1.39 -21.19 -7.57
CA SER A 3 0.69 -20.91 -6.32
C SER A 3 1.61 -20.09 -5.40
N PRO A 4 1.09 -19.10 -4.68
CA PRO A 4 1.86 -18.38 -3.69
C PRO A 4 2.44 -19.33 -2.64
N VAL A 5 3.69 -19.13 -2.28
CA VAL A 5 4.35 -19.87 -1.19
C VAL A 5 3.98 -19.18 0.13
N PRO A 6 3.29 -19.89 1.04
CA PRO A 6 2.89 -19.31 2.30
C PRO A 6 4.09 -19.07 3.21
N LEU A 7 4.05 -17.97 3.95
CA LEU A 7 5.03 -17.58 4.95
C LEU A 7 4.35 -17.42 6.31
N ARG A 8 5.04 -17.93 7.35
CA ARG A 8 4.67 -17.80 8.76
C ARG A 8 5.79 -17.04 9.45
N VAL A 9 5.52 -15.84 9.91
CA VAL A 9 6.56 -14.94 10.41
C VAL A 9 6.32 -14.64 11.89
N PRO A 10 7.21 -15.08 12.81
CA PRO A 10 7.10 -14.75 14.22
C PRO A 10 7.14 -13.23 14.43
N PHE A 11 6.18 -12.70 15.20
CA PHE A 11 6.08 -11.27 15.48
C PHE A 11 5.45 -11.04 16.86
N GLN A 12 6.22 -10.61 17.85
CA GLN A 12 5.74 -10.18 19.16
C GLN A 12 4.74 -11.18 19.81
N GLY A 13 5.12 -12.46 19.86
CA GLY A 13 4.32 -13.51 20.50
C GLY A 13 3.17 -14.07 19.66
N ARG A 14 3.08 -13.70 18.40
CA ARG A 14 2.13 -14.27 17.41
C ARG A 14 2.82 -14.61 16.10
N GLU A 15 2.07 -15.09 15.15
CA GLU A 15 2.52 -15.42 13.81
C GLU A 15 1.79 -14.56 12.78
N LEU A 16 2.55 -13.84 11.97
CA LEU A 16 2.00 -13.13 10.81
C LEU A 16 1.87 -14.10 9.64
N HIS A 17 0.77 -14.02 8.94
CA HIS A 17 0.52 -14.75 7.72
C HIS A 17 0.79 -13.87 6.51
N ALA A 18 1.65 -14.35 5.64
CA ALA A 18 2.00 -13.73 4.38
C ALA A 18 2.18 -14.81 3.31
N ASP A 19 2.40 -14.41 2.08
CA ASP A 19 2.84 -15.30 1.02
C ASP A 19 3.62 -14.56 -0.05
N THR A 20 4.43 -15.31 -0.80
CA THR A 20 5.28 -14.80 -1.87
C THR A 20 5.05 -15.57 -3.16
N LEU A 21 4.91 -14.85 -4.26
CA LEU A 21 5.06 -15.35 -5.63
C LEU A 21 6.47 -15.00 -6.11
N SER A 22 7.28 -16.01 -6.43
CA SER A 22 8.59 -15.79 -7.02
C SER A 22 8.46 -15.44 -8.49
N GLY A 23 9.24 -14.49 -8.96
CA GLY A 23 9.39 -14.13 -10.37
C GLY A 23 10.85 -14.27 -10.81
N ASP A 24 11.07 -14.25 -12.12
CA ASP A 24 12.40 -14.34 -12.73
C ASP A 24 13.05 -12.96 -12.96
N SER A 25 12.24 -11.90 -12.88
CA SER A 25 12.68 -10.50 -12.96
C SER A 25 13.30 -10.04 -11.64
N PRO A 26 14.25 -9.08 -11.67
CA PRO A 26 14.71 -8.41 -10.46
C PRO A 26 13.64 -7.52 -9.79
N LEU A 27 12.52 -7.28 -10.47
CA LEU A 27 11.42 -6.49 -9.93
C LEU A 27 10.61 -7.31 -8.90
N HIS A 28 10.24 -6.66 -7.81
CA HIS A 28 9.42 -7.26 -6.76
C HIS A 28 8.46 -6.24 -6.16
N LEU A 29 7.17 -6.56 -6.14
CA LEU A 29 6.13 -5.75 -5.51
C LEU A 29 5.86 -6.23 -4.08
N PHE A 30 5.77 -5.33 -3.12
CA PHE A 30 5.22 -5.63 -1.80
C PHE A 30 3.88 -4.92 -1.61
N GLY A 31 2.81 -5.70 -1.39
CA GLY A 31 1.44 -5.21 -1.23
C GLY A 31 1.01 -5.09 0.24
N ILE A 32 0.50 -3.92 0.64
CA ILE A 32 0.00 -3.62 2.00
C ILE A 32 -1.49 -3.27 1.91
N HIS A 33 -2.34 -4.14 2.47
CA HIS A 33 -3.79 -3.96 2.43
C HIS A 33 -4.27 -2.81 3.34
N GLY A 34 -5.52 -2.38 3.17
CA GLY A 34 -6.15 -1.34 3.98
C GLY A 34 -6.45 -1.75 5.42
N GLY A 35 -7.11 -0.86 6.15
CA GLY A 35 -7.82 -1.17 7.40
C GLY A 35 -9.18 -1.83 7.12
N GLY A 36 -10.04 -1.94 8.11
CA GLY A 36 -11.39 -2.50 7.94
C GLY A 36 -11.39 -3.97 7.49
N ALA A 37 -12.41 -4.39 6.75
CA ALA A 37 -12.56 -5.75 6.24
C ALA A 37 -11.67 -5.99 5.00
N SER A 38 -10.36 -6.04 5.19
CA SER A 38 -9.37 -6.22 4.14
C SER A 38 -8.30 -7.24 4.55
N ASN A 39 -7.63 -7.85 3.61
CA ASN A 39 -6.53 -8.78 3.83
C ASN A 39 -5.64 -8.85 2.57
N ARG A 40 -4.59 -9.67 2.59
CA ARG A 40 -3.63 -9.77 1.48
C ARG A 40 -4.24 -10.21 0.14
N SER A 41 -5.38 -10.91 0.15
CA SER A 41 -5.98 -11.39 -1.10
C SER A 41 -6.50 -10.27 -2.02
N VAL A 42 -6.64 -9.05 -1.49
CA VAL A 42 -6.99 -7.89 -2.33
C VAL A 42 -5.99 -7.67 -3.46
N TRP A 43 -4.77 -8.16 -3.31
CA TRP A 43 -3.68 -8.04 -4.28
C TRP A 43 -3.62 -9.17 -5.32
N ASP A 44 -4.41 -10.25 -5.18
CA ASP A 44 -4.23 -11.48 -5.96
C ASP A 44 -4.29 -11.24 -7.47
N GLY A 45 -5.22 -10.44 -7.95
CA GLY A 45 -5.34 -10.11 -9.37
C GLY A 45 -4.13 -9.39 -9.93
N LEU A 46 -3.65 -8.34 -9.23
CA LEU A 46 -2.46 -7.60 -9.65
C LEU A 46 -1.21 -8.48 -9.57
N ARG A 47 -1.04 -9.23 -8.50
CA ARG A 47 0.09 -10.15 -8.31
C ARG A 47 0.15 -11.23 -9.39
N GLN A 48 -1.01 -11.78 -9.79
CA GLN A 48 -1.08 -12.74 -10.88
C GLN A 48 -0.69 -12.10 -12.23
N SER A 49 -1.15 -10.88 -12.50
CA SER A 49 -0.79 -10.13 -13.70
C SER A 49 0.72 -9.83 -13.77
N LEU A 50 1.32 -9.45 -12.65
CA LEU A 50 2.75 -9.21 -12.53
C LEU A 50 3.57 -10.49 -12.68
N TRP A 51 3.12 -11.56 -12.07
CA TRP A 51 3.77 -12.87 -12.15
C TRP A 51 3.83 -13.40 -13.59
N GLN A 52 2.76 -13.23 -14.38
CA GLN A 52 2.75 -13.59 -15.81
C GLN A 52 3.83 -12.85 -16.63
N ARG A 53 4.39 -11.76 -16.08
CA ARG A 53 5.48 -10.95 -16.66
C ARG A 53 6.81 -11.13 -15.94
N GLY A 54 6.93 -12.20 -15.14
CA GLY A 54 8.14 -12.55 -14.41
C GLY A 54 8.41 -11.72 -13.16
N VAL A 55 7.47 -10.84 -12.74
CA VAL A 55 7.66 -10.00 -11.54
C VAL A 55 7.22 -10.74 -10.28
N GLY A 56 8.12 -10.81 -9.30
CA GLY A 56 7.82 -11.36 -7.99
C GLY A 56 6.93 -10.45 -7.14
N SER A 57 6.25 -11.03 -6.15
CA SER A 57 5.45 -10.23 -5.22
C SER A 57 5.25 -10.90 -3.87
N THR A 58 5.14 -10.09 -2.82
CA THR A 58 4.82 -10.53 -1.45
C THR A 58 3.65 -9.70 -0.92
N ALA A 59 2.77 -10.32 -0.17
CA ALA A 59 1.70 -9.64 0.56
C ALA A 59 1.49 -10.29 1.93
N LEU A 60 0.97 -9.52 2.90
CA LEU A 60 0.75 -9.98 4.26
C LEU A 60 -0.67 -9.67 4.73
N ASP A 61 -1.10 -10.42 5.74
CA ASP A 61 -2.22 -10.02 6.60
C ASP A 61 -1.66 -9.34 7.85
N CYS A 62 -1.97 -8.09 8.05
CA CYS A 62 -1.60 -7.38 9.28
C CYS A 62 -2.39 -7.90 10.49
N VAL A 63 -1.89 -7.67 11.70
CA VAL A 63 -2.60 -7.98 12.95
C VAL A 63 -4.00 -7.38 12.94
N GLY A 64 -5.00 -8.18 13.29
CA GLY A 64 -6.41 -7.85 13.23
C GLY A 64 -7.08 -8.20 11.89
N HIS A 65 -6.36 -8.84 10.94
CA HIS A 65 -6.86 -9.12 9.60
C HIS A 65 -6.51 -10.54 9.13
N GLY A 66 -7.32 -11.03 8.21
CA GLY A 66 -7.08 -12.27 7.48
C GLY A 66 -6.70 -13.45 8.37
N GLN A 67 -5.71 -14.24 7.93
CA GLN A 67 -5.23 -15.41 8.65
C GLN A 67 -4.31 -15.08 9.82
N THR A 68 -3.70 -13.91 9.89
CA THR A 68 -2.95 -13.44 11.06
C THR A 68 -3.87 -13.30 12.25
N GLY A 69 -5.13 -12.90 12.05
CA GLY A 69 -6.09 -12.74 13.12
C GLY A 69 -5.64 -11.73 14.18
N GLY A 70 -6.06 -11.96 15.42
CA GLY A 70 -5.84 -11.04 16.53
C GLY A 70 -6.87 -9.90 16.56
N VAL A 71 -6.64 -8.92 17.41
CA VAL A 71 -7.54 -7.77 17.56
C VAL A 71 -6.92 -6.54 16.88
N PHE A 72 -7.70 -5.82 16.10
CA PHE A 72 -7.24 -4.63 15.37
C PHE A 72 -6.60 -3.58 16.31
N ALA A 73 -7.18 -3.42 17.50
CA ALA A 73 -6.68 -2.52 18.54
C ALA A 73 -5.28 -2.90 19.10
N GLU A 74 -4.79 -4.11 18.83
CA GLU A 74 -3.41 -4.49 19.18
C GLU A 74 -2.36 -3.98 18.19
N SER A 75 -2.77 -3.20 17.21
CA SER A 75 -1.88 -2.64 16.18
C SER A 75 -2.00 -1.12 16.10
N SER A 76 -1.08 -0.48 15.40
CA SER A 76 -1.04 0.94 15.08
C SER A 76 -0.45 1.11 13.68
N LEU A 77 -0.41 2.32 13.15
CA LEU A 77 0.29 2.59 11.88
C LEU A 77 1.77 2.20 11.96
N GLN A 78 2.43 2.51 13.06
CA GLN A 78 3.83 2.13 13.31
C GLN A 78 4.00 0.60 13.36
N ARG A 79 3.15 -0.08 14.14
CA ARG A 79 3.21 -1.55 14.25
C ARG A 79 2.97 -2.25 12.92
N ARG A 80 2.09 -1.73 12.06
CA ARG A 80 1.91 -2.25 10.70
C ARG A 80 3.20 -2.14 9.89
N SER A 81 3.92 -1.02 9.97
CA SER A 81 5.23 -0.88 9.31
C SER A 81 6.25 -1.89 9.85
N HIS A 82 6.27 -2.17 11.17
CA HIS A 82 7.12 -3.20 11.74
C HIS A 82 6.75 -4.61 11.24
N GLN A 83 5.45 -4.91 11.10
CA GLN A 83 4.99 -6.19 10.55
C GLN A 83 5.48 -6.38 9.10
N VAL A 84 5.36 -5.33 8.28
CA VAL A 84 5.87 -5.33 6.89
C VAL A 84 7.37 -5.64 6.86
N ARG A 85 8.19 -4.94 7.68
CA ARG A 85 9.64 -5.19 7.74
C ARG A 85 9.96 -6.61 8.18
N SER A 86 9.23 -7.16 9.16
CA SER A 86 9.43 -8.53 9.62
C SER A 86 9.16 -9.55 8.52
N VAL A 87 8.10 -9.34 7.73
CA VAL A 87 7.78 -10.20 6.58
C VAL A 87 8.83 -10.08 5.49
N MET A 88 9.28 -8.87 5.14
CA MET A 88 10.35 -8.65 4.16
C MET A 88 11.64 -9.38 4.56
N ALA A 89 12.04 -9.25 5.82
CA ALA A 89 13.24 -9.91 6.34
C ALA A 89 13.12 -11.44 6.30
N SER A 90 11.98 -11.99 6.71
CA SER A 90 11.72 -13.42 6.71
C SER A 90 11.63 -14.01 5.30
N ALA A 91 11.04 -13.28 4.37
CA ALA A 91 10.96 -13.68 2.96
C ALA A 91 12.29 -13.53 2.23
N GLY A 92 13.27 -12.81 2.79
CA GLY A 92 14.52 -12.48 2.13
C GLY A 92 14.35 -11.60 0.89
N VAL A 93 13.25 -10.81 0.84
CA VAL A 93 12.94 -9.96 -0.32
C VAL A 93 13.34 -8.52 -0.09
N ARG A 94 13.83 -7.90 -1.16
CA ARG A 94 14.03 -6.45 -1.26
C ARG A 94 13.09 -5.91 -2.34
N PRO A 95 11.93 -5.35 -1.96
CA PRO A 95 10.98 -4.88 -2.95
C PRO A 95 11.56 -3.70 -3.74
N THR A 96 11.34 -3.70 -5.04
CA THR A 96 11.59 -2.55 -5.92
C THR A 96 10.39 -1.63 -6.01
N ALA A 97 9.22 -2.14 -5.63
CA ALA A 97 7.96 -1.41 -5.60
C ALA A 97 7.17 -1.69 -4.32
N LEU A 98 6.58 -0.65 -3.76
CA LEU A 98 5.58 -0.76 -2.69
C LEU A 98 4.20 -0.36 -3.22
N ALA A 99 3.19 -1.14 -2.86
CA ALA A 99 1.80 -0.79 -3.12
C ALA A 99 0.99 -0.80 -1.82
N GLY A 100 0.13 0.19 -1.64
CA GLY A 100 -0.74 0.29 -0.49
C GLY A 100 -2.15 0.73 -0.84
N ILE A 101 -3.13 0.19 -0.12
CA ILE A 101 -4.54 0.58 -0.23
C ILE A 101 -4.96 1.27 1.06
N SER A 102 -5.60 2.44 0.97
CA SER A 102 -6.18 3.16 2.11
C SER A 102 -5.12 3.36 3.21
N MET A 103 -5.34 2.81 4.41
CA MET A 103 -4.36 2.82 5.50
C MET A 103 -3.00 2.23 5.09
N GLY A 104 -3.00 1.17 4.29
CA GLY A 104 -1.77 0.55 3.79
C GLY A 104 -0.96 1.47 2.87
N ALA A 105 -1.61 2.43 2.20
CA ALA A 105 -0.93 3.42 1.38
C ALA A 105 -0.01 4.34 2.21
N TYR A 106 -0.46 4.74 3.40
CA TYR A 106 0.41 5.51 4.30
C TYR A 106 1.60 4.69 4.82
N ASN A 107 1.38 3.41 5.14
CA ASN A 107 2.48 2.52 5.50
C ASN A 107 3.48 2.36 4.33
N ALA A 108 3.01 2.15 3.09
CA ALA A 108 3.86 2.05 1.91
C ALA A 108 4.67 3.34 1.69
N LEU A 109 4.00 4.48 1.79
CA LEU A 109 4.61 5.80 1.64
C LEU A 109 5.71 6.02 2.69
N ARG A 110 5.46 5.77 3.96
CA ARG A 110 6.47 5.92 5.02
C ARG A 110 7.65 4.97 4.85
N LEU A 111 7.38 3.72 4.49
CA LEU A 111 8.42 2.73 4.24
C LEU A 111 9.30 3.09 3.03
N SER A 112 8.79 3.83 2.04
CA SER A 112 9.57 4.28 0.89
C SER A 112 10.70 5.27 1.25
N GLU A 113 10.65 5.89 2.43
CA GLU A 113 11.75 6.74 2.93
C GLU A 113 12.95 5.93 3.43
N GLU A 114 12.69 4.70 3.90
CA GLU A 114 13.71 3.82 4.49
C GLU A 114 14.25 2.80 3.48
N LEU A 115 13.42 2.49 2.48
CA LEU A 115 13.71 1.47 1.48
C LEU A 115 14.04 2.16 0.15
N ASP A 116 15.08 1.68 -0.52
CA ASP A 116 15.45 2.16 -1.86
C ASP A 116 14.49 1.57 -2.90
N VAL A 117 13.21 2.01 -2.86
CA VAL A 117 12.20 1.57 -3.81
C VAL A 117 12.13 2.49 -5.02
N GLN A 118 11.92 1.89 -6.18
CA GLN A 118 11.85 2.58 -7.46
C GLN A 118 10.42 2.97 -7.84
N ALA A 119 9.42 2.40 -7.14
CA ALA A 119 8.02 2.64 -7.44
C ALA A 119 7.14 2.64 -6.18
N LEU A 120 6.12 3.49 -6.21
CA LEU A 120 5.12 3.62 -5.15
C LEU A 120 3.72 3.74 -5.77
N ILE A 121 2.84 2.81 -5.43
CA ILE A 121 1.44 2.77 -5.87
C ILE A 121 0.56 3.00 -4.65
N LEU A 122 -0.19 4.10 -4.65
CA LEU A 122 -1.06 4.53 -3.54
C LEU A 122 -2.52 4.53 -4.02
N ILE A 123 -3.31 3.56 -3.57
CA ILE A 123 -4.71 3.40 -3.98
C ILE A 123 -5.61 3.90 -2.85
N VAL A 124 -6.50 4.86 -3.14
CA VAL A 124 -7.39 5.54 -2.19
C VAL A 124 -6.67 5.90 -0.88
N PRO A 125 -5.55 6.62 -0.94
CA PRO A 125 -4.59 6.74 0.14
C PRO A 125 -5.16 7.47 1.36
N GLY A 126 -5.28 6.74 2.49
CA GLY A 126 -5.46 7.36 3.79
C GLY A 126 -4.14 8.00 4.23
N ILE A 127 -4.19 9.26 4.65
CA ILE A 127 -3.02 10.01 5.13
C ILE A 127 -3.31 10.52 6.53
N TYR A 128 -2.33 10.46 7.41
CA TYR A 128 -2.52 10.69 8.84
C TYR A 128 -1.53 11.72 9.38
N THR A 129 -1.97 12.44 10.42
CA THR A 129 -1.09 13.26 11.26
C THR A 129 -0.06 12.39 11.97
N PRO A 130 1.17 12.89 12.22
CA PRO A 130 2.17 12.17 13.02
C PRO A 130 1.67 11.79 14.42
N GLU A 131 0.76 12.57 15.01
CA GLU A 131 0.11 12.27 16.30
C GLU A 131 -0.54 10.87 16.32
N ALA A 132 -1.11 10.44 15.20
CA ALA A 132 -1.82 9.15 15.11
C ALA A 132 -0.90 7.94 14.93
N HIS A 133 0.39 8.14 14.63
CA HIS A 133 1.28 7.10 14.14
C HIS A 133 1.48 5.93 15.11
N GLU A 134 1.64 6.22 16.40
CA GLU A 134 1.89 5.22 17.43
C GLU A 134 0.63 4.82 18.20
N VAL A 135 -0.46 5.57 18.03
CA VAL A 135 -1.70 5.33 18.75
C VAL A 135 -2.32 4.01 18.32
N PRO A 136 -2.63 3.09 19.26
CA PRO A 136 -3.36 1.86 18.95
C PRO A 136 -4.68 2.14 18.25
N PHE A 137 -5.03 1.30 17.28
CA PHE A 137 -6.30 1.46 16.57
C PHE A 137 -7.48 1.28 17.52
N GLY A 138 -8.37 2.26 17.55
CA GLY A 138 -9.50 2.27 18.47
C GLY A 138 -10.13 3.66 18.58
N PRO A 139 -10.84 3.93 19.69
CA PRO A 139 -11.51 5.22 19.89
C PRO A 139 -10.58 6.42 19.82
N ASP A 140 -9.40 6.35 20.47
CA ASP A 140 -8.45 7.47 20.52
C ASP A 140 -7.85 7.74 19.13
N PHE A 141 -7.42 6.69 18.41
CA PHE A 141 -6.99 6.82 17.02
C PHE A 141 -8.09 7.44 16.16
N SER A 142 -9.32 6.94 16.29
CA SER A 142 -10.47 7.45 15.55
C SER A 142 -10.78 8.91 15.87
N ALA A 143 -10.64 9.32 17.13
CA ALA A 143 -10.84 10.70 17.56
C ALA A 143 -9.81 11.65 16.91
N ILE A 144 -8.55 11.22 16.80
CA ILE A 144 -7.49 12.00 16.16
C ILE A 144 -7.78 12.16 14.66
N ILE A 145 -7.97 11.05 13.94
CA ILE A 145 -8.05 11.07 12.47
C ILE A 145 -9.37 11.65 11.92
N ARG A 146 -10.42 11.74 12.75
CA ARG A 146 -11.71 12.34 12.39
C ARG A 146 -11.80 13.84 12.65
N ARG A 147 -10.77 14.47 13.22
CA ARG A 147 -10.72 15.93 13.30
C ARG A 147 -10.74 16.52 11.90
N PRO A 148 -11.44 17.63 11.67
CA PRO A 148 -11.46 18.27 10.35
C PRO A 148 -10.03 18.51 9.85
N ARG A 149 -9.72 17.99 8.64
CA ARG A 149 -8.43 18.12 7.99
C ARG A 149 -7.23 17.63 8.84
N SER A 150 -7.43 16.60 9.67
CA SER A 150 -6.41 16.03 10.57
C SER A 150 -5.12 15.57 9.85
N TRP A 151 -5.15 15.45 8.53
CA TRP A 151 -4.05 15.00 7.69
C TRP A 151 -3.15 16.15 7.17
N VAL A 152 -3.53 17.40 7.42
CA VAL A 152 -2.88 18.59 6.83
C VAL A 152 -1.41 18.71 7.21
N ASP A 153 -1.04 18.32 8.42
CA ASP A 153 0.32 18.34 8.98
C ASP A 153 1.08 17.02 8.82
N SER A 154 0.58 16.11 7.97
CA SER A 154 1.22 14.82 7.72
C SER A 154 2.63 14.96 7.16
N ASP A 155 3.51 14.06 7.58
CA ASP A 155 4.87 13.89 7.03
C ASP A 155 4.86 13.34 5.58
N ALA A 156 3.72 12.85 5.11
CA ALA A 156 3.56 12.34 3.75
C ALA A 156 4.01 13.32 2.67
N TRP A 157 3.77 14.60 2.88
CA TRP A 157 4.10 15.65 1.91
C TRP A 157 5.61 15.80 1.73
N ASP A 158 6.34 15.81 2.82
CA ASP A 158 7.80 15.94 2.83
C ASP A 158 8.47 14.66 2.31
N ILE A 159 7.92 13.48 2.66
CA ILE A 159 8.40 12.20 2.16
C ILE A 159 8.28 12.17 0.63
N LEU A 160 7.11 12.49 0.07
CA LEU A 160 6.94 12.53 -1.37
C LEU A 160 7.75 13.63 -2.05
N GLY A 161 7.99 14.77 -1.39
CA GLY A 161 8.86 15.82 -1.90
C GLY A 161 10.31 15.36 -2.09
N ARG A 162 10.74 14.30 -1.39
CA ARG A 162 12.07 13.68 -1.52
C ARG A 162 12.08 12.44 -2.41
N PHE A 163 10.92 11.83 -2.67
CA PHE A 163 10.81 10.60 -3.46
C PHE A 163 11.24 10.81 -4.91
N ARG A 164 12.08 9.91 -5.43
CA ARG A 164 12.67 10.01 -6.78
C ARG A 164 12.21 8.93 -7.74
N GLY A 165 11.48 7.93 -7.25
CA GLY A 165 10.96 6.82 -8.06
C GLY A 165 9.72 7.21 -8.87
N ARG A 166 9.04 6.22 -9.41
CA ARG A 166 7.75 6.37 -10.11
C ARG A 166 6.61 6.35 -9.08
N LEU A 167 5.73 7.34 -9.15
CA LEU A 167 4.55 7.44 -8.27
C LEU A 167 3.27 7.30 -9.09
N LEU A 168 2.40 6.38 -8.67
CA LEU A 168 1.02 6.29 -9.14
C LEU A 168 0.08 6.47 -7.95
N VAL A 169 -0.72 7.53 -7.97
CA VAL A 169 -1.77 7.80 -7.00
C VAL A 169 -3.12 7.51 -7.66
N ILE A 170 -3.96 6.72 -7.03
CA ILE A 170 -5.26 6.32 -7.57
C ILE A 170 -6.35 6.72 -6.58
N ALA A 171 -7.36 7.43 -7.08
CA ALA A 171 -8.52 7.88 -6.31
C ALA A 171 -9.81 7.41 -6.95
N GLY A 172 -10.85 7.19 -6.15
CA GLY A 172 -12.22 7.06 -6.63
C GLY A 172 -12.88 8.45 -6.68
N GLU A 173 -13.53 8.77 -7.80
CA GLU A 173 -14.22 10.06 -7.95
C GLU A 173 -15.30 10.27 -6.87
N GLN A 174 -15.97 9.19 -6.43
CA GLN A 174 -17.04 9.21 -5.44
C GLN A 174 -16.58 8.62 -4.09
N ASP A 175 -15.28 8.72 -3.77
CA ASP A 175 -14.76 8.27 -2.49
C ASP A 175 -15.28 9.16 -1.35
N SER A 176 -16.19 8.61 -0.53
CA SER A 176 -16.76 9.30 0.64
C SER A 176 -15.88 9.21 1.90
N VAL A 177 -14.79 8.46 1.85
CA VAL A 177 -13.87 8.25 2.99
C VAL A 177 -12.64 9.15 2.89
N ILE A 178 -12.04 9.21 1.69
CA ILE A 178 -10.82 9.99 1.42
C ILE A 178 -11.17 11.15 0.49
N PRO A 179 -11.12 12.40 0.98
CA PRO A 179 -11.35 13.58 0.15
C PRO A 179 -10.35 13.65 -1.01
N LEU A 180 -10.80 14.01 -2.20
CA LEU A 180 -9.97 14.10 -3.42
C LEU A 180 -8.77 15.04 -3.27
N GLU A 181 -8.87 16.03 -2.36
CA GLU A 181 -7.76 16.91 -1.99
C GLU A 181 -6.49 16.14 -1.55
N ILE A 182 -6.67 14.98 -0.90
CA ILE A 182 -5.52 14.16 -0.43
C ILE A 182 -4.72 13.59 -1.61
N PRO A 183 -5.30 12.80 -2.54
CA PRO A 183 -4.56 12.27 -3.68
C PRO A 183 -4.02 13.38 -4.59
N GLU A 184 -4.73 14.48 -4.78
CA GLU A 184 -4.24 15.66 -5.53
C GLU A 184 -2.99 16.25 -4.87
N ARG A 185 -3.00 16.42 -3.56
CA ARG A 185 -1.87 16.95 -2.82
C ARG A 185 -0.67 15.98 -2.81
N LEU A 186 -0.90 14.67 -2.72
CA LEU A 186 0.16 13.66 -2.83
C LEU A 186 0.86 13.74 -4.19
N HIS A 187 0.07 13.79 -5.27
CA HIS A 187 0.60 13.96 -6.61
C HIS A 187 1.39 15.27 -6.75
N ALA A 188 0.85 16.38 -6.24
CA ALA A 188 1.51 17.69 -6.30
C ALA A 188 2.83 17.73 -5.51
N ALA A 189 2.88 17.09 -4.34
CA ALA A 189 4.06 17.05 -3.47
C ALA A 189 5.25 16.29 -4.09
N ALA A 190 5.01 15.28 -4.93
CA ALA A 190 6.03 14.42 -5.51
C ALA A 190 6.83 15.12 -6.65
N THR A 191 7.41 16.28 -6.36
CA THR A 191 8.07 17.14 -7.36
C THR A 191 9.39 16.56 -7.89
N ARG A 192 10.00 15.61 -7.18
CA ARG A 192 11.27 14.95 -7.55
C ARG A 192 11.07 13.56 -8.13
N ALA A 193 9.83 13.06 -8.19
CA ALA A 193 9.54 11.76 -8.78
C ALA A 193 9.95 11.74 -10.26
N SER A 194 10.57 10.64 -10.69
CA SER A 194 10.97 10.46 -12.10
C SER A 194 9.76 10.37 -13.04
N ARG A 195 8.65 9.87 -12.52
CA ARG A 195 7.30 9.91 -13.13
C ARG A 195 6.29 10.04 -12.00
N ARG A 196 5.26 10.82 -12.21
CA ARG A 196 4.10 10.88 -11.31
C ARG A 196 2.81 10.92 -12.12
N GLU A 197 1.84 10.16 -11.65
CA GLU A 197 0.53 10.07 -12.26
C GLU A 197 -0.55 10.09 -11.17
N LEU A 198 -1.63 10.82 -11.42
CA LEU A 198 -2.86 10.77 -10.64
C LEU A 198 -3.97 10.23 -11.51
N LEU A 199 -4.52 9.10 -11.12
CA LEU A 199 -5.65 8.46 -11.78
C LEU A 199 -6.89 8.63 -10.91
N VAL A 200 -7.87 9.37 -11.38
CA VAL A 200 -9.20 9.48 -10.77
C VAL A 200 -10.16 8.58 -11.53
N VAL A 201 -10.65 7.53 -10.87
CA VAL A 201 -11.53 6.52 -11.49
C VAL A 201 -12.98 7.00 -11.44
N PRO A 202 -13.62 7.29 -12.59
CA PRO A 202 -14.97 7.83 -12.63
C PRO A 202 -15.98 6.89 -11.97
N GLY A 203 -16.88 7.46 -11.16
CA GLY A 203 -17.94 6.73 -10.48
C GLY A 203 -17.49 5.75 -9.38
N ALA A 204 -16.20 5.56 -9.17
CA ALA A 204 -15.69 4.65 -8.16
C ALA A 204 -15.69 5.26 -6.76
N GLY A 205 -16.03 4.44 -5.76
CA GLY A 205 -15.94 4.79 -4.34
C GLY A 205 -14.62 4.35 -3.71
N HIS A 206 -14.63 4.18 -2.38
CA HIS A 206 -13.43 3.82 -1.60
C HIS A 206 -12.96 2.36 -1.79
N SER A 207 -13.81 1.47 -2.22
CA SER A 207 -13.55 0.03 -2.26
C SER A 207 -13.69 -0.54 -3.67
N GLY A 208 -13.06 -1.69 -3.93
CA GLY A 208 -13.25 -2.43 -5.19
C GLY A 208 -12.51 -1.86 -6.39
N LEU A 209 -11.54 -0.96 -6.22
CA LEU A 209 -10.85 -0.33 -7.35
C LEU A 209 -9.94 -1.29 -8.10
N LEU A 210 -9.20 -2.18 -7.41
CA LEU A 210 -8.22 -3.05 -8.07
C LEU A 210 -8.82 -3.89 -9.23
N PRO A 211 -9.94 -4.59 -9.07
CA PRO A 211 -10.57 -5.27 -10.21
C PRO A 211 -10.89 -4.33 -11.37
N VAL A 212 -11.46 -3.15 -11.09
CA VAL A 212 -11.80 -2.15 -12.11
C VAL A 212 -10.54 -1.65 -12.86
N LEU A 213 -9.43 -1.45 -12.14
CA LEU A 213 -8.16 -1.06 -12.72
C LEU A 213 -7.57 -2.15 -13.63
N LEU A 214 -7.69 -3.41 -13.22
CA LEU A 214 -7.17 -4.55 -13.99
C LEU A 214 -8.00 -4.86 -15.24
N ASP A 215 -9.30 -4.62 -15.18
CA ASP A 215 -10.22 -4.82 -16.29
C ASP A 215 -10.12 -3.71 -17.36
N ASN A 216 -9.58 -2.55 -17.02
CA ASN A 216 -9.36 -1.45 -17.97
C ASN A 216 -7.92 -1.48 -18.50
N PRO A 217 -7.69 -1.69 -19.80
CA PRO A 217 -6.35 -1.84 -20.38
C PRO A 217 -5.43 -0.64 -20.10
N GLN A 218 -5.96 0.59 -20.16
CA GLN A 218 -5.16 1.80 -19.94
C GLN A 218 -4.73 1.93 -18.48
N TRP A 219 -5.62 1.70 -17.52
CA TRP A 219 -5.31 1.76 -16.10
C TRP A 219 -4.41 0.62 -15.64
N HIS A 220 -4.62 -0.56 -16.23
CA HIS A 220 -3.74 -1.70 -16.02
C HIS A 220 -2.32 -1.40 -16.54
N ALA A 221 -2.21 -0.77 -17.72
CA ALA A 221 -0.91 -0.31 -18.23
C ALA A 221 -0.21 0.65 -17.26
N SER A 222 -0.92 1.64 -16.70
CA SER A 222 -0.35 2.56 -15.69
C SER A 222 0.20 1.83 -14.46
N LEU A 223 -0.49 0.77 -13.98
CA LEU A 223 0.01 -0.07 -12.88
C LEU A 223 1.32 -0.79 -13.26
N LEU A 224 1.38 -1.39 -14.45
CA LEU A 224 2.56 -2.12 -14.95
C LEU A 224 3.74 -1.19 -15.16
N GLU A 225 3.53 -0.05 -15.82
CA GLU A 225 4.56 0.96 -16.08
C GLU A 225 5.10 1.55 -14.76
N CYS A 226 4.24 1.76 -13.76
CA CYS A 226 4.69 2.22 -12.45
C CYS A 226 5.65 1.21 -11.82
N VAL A 227 5.38 -0.10 -11.89
CA VAL A 227 6.30 -1.13 -11.39
C VAL A 227 7.60 -1.20 -12.17
N GLY A 228 7.63 -0.77 -13.43
CA GLY A 228 8.81 -0.74 -14.28
C GLY A 228 8.75 -1.71 -15.46
N LEU A 229 7.55 -2.15 -15.81
CA LEU A 229 7.32 -2.93 -17.02
C LEU A 229 6.98 -2.00 -18.19
N GLU A 230 7.34 -2.39 -19.39
CA GLU A 230 6.81 -1.80 -20.61
C GLU A 230 5.37 -2.31 -20.82
N ALA A 231 4.45 -1.41 -21.14
CA ALA A 231 3.03 -1.73 -21.37
C ALA A 231 2.78 -2.26 -22.78
#